data_cd0d4f97eab5213294199bbce1b7d681
#
_entry.id   cd0d4f97eab5213294199bbce1b7d681
#
_cell.length_a   1.000
_cell.length_b   1.000
_cell.length_c   1.000
_cell.angle_alpha   90.00
_cell.angle_beta   90.00
_cell.angle_gamma   90.00
#
_symmetry.space_group_name_H-M   'P 1'
#
loop_
_entity.id
_entity.type
_entity.pdbx_description
1 polymer ?
#
loop_
_entity_poly.entity_id
_entity_poly.type
_entity_poly.pdbx_seq_one_letter_code
_entity_poly.pdbx_strand_id
1 'polypeptide(L)'
;MAICYFTFWPFAGSGQPSYMARQMAFRDTATLRHSIIFVMVYFTLIYFPLIIIFTAGRVLLPGWEIASDRIMPEMATFLTSSAGVPWLAGLLVAAPFAAVMSSVDSFLLLVSSSVVRDVYQQNINPDADERTMKKISYGTTVVVGALAMLAMLNPPDFLQDLIVFGSGGLGASFLMPVIFTLYWPRLTARACVAGMLSGGGTMGVLYLIGYFVHGKFGEYALLGLHPFVWSVAISTLVIIVINQTAKPTDEALVEKYFGKPA
;
A
#
# COMPACT_ATOMS: atom_id res chain seq x y z
N MET A 1 17.13 -0.17 -12.00
CA MET A 1 16.47 -0.63 -10.74
C MET A 1 16.49 0.40 -9.61
N ALA A 2 17.65 0.91 -9.12
CA ALA A 2 17.67 1.85 -7.98
C ALA A 2 16.75 3.09 -8.15
N ILE A 3 16.75 3.73 -9.31
CA ILE A 3 15.86 4.87 -9.62
C ILE A 3 14.40 4.44 -9.58
N CYS A 4 14.06 3.24 -10.07
CA CYS A 4 12.69 2.74 -10.02
C CYS A 4 12.20 2.54 -8.58
N TYR A 5 13.02 1.99 -7.69
CA TYR A 5 12.68 1.85 -6.28
C TYR A 5 12.63 3.20 -5.56
N PHE A 6 13.50 4.13 -5.89
CA PHE A 6 13.46 5.49 -5.34
C PHE A 6 12.16 6.21 -5.71
N THR A 7 11.67 6.06 -6.94
CA THR A 7 10.40 6.63 -7.38
C THR A 7 9.19 5.83 -6.89
N PHE A 8 9.33 4.52 -6.75
CA PHE A 8 8.27 3.61 -6.32
C PHE A 8 7.67 4.02 -4.97
N TRP A 9 8.50 4.17 -3.94
CA TRP A 9 8.02 4.36 -2.57
C TRP A 9 7.16 5.62 -2.37
N PRO A 10 7.55 6.83 -2.84
CA PRO A 10 6.70 8.00 -2.72
C PRO A 10 5.39 7.87 -3.50
N PHE A 11 5.44 7.38 -4.72
CA PHE A 11 4.26 7.30 -5.58
C PHE A 11 3.33 6.15 -5.22
N ALA A 12 3.84 4.98 -4.90
CA ALA A 12 3.03 3.86 -4.43
C ALA A 12 2.34 4.20 -3.10
N GLY A 13 3.05 4.82 -2.17
CA GLY A 13 2.48 5.30 -0.91
C GLY A 13 1.36 6.32 -1.13
N SER A 14 1.58 7.31 -1.99
CA SER A 14 0.57 8.34 -2.30
C SER A 14 -0.70 7.77 -2.94
N GLY A 15 -0.61 6.64 -3.63
CA GLY A 15 -1.76 5.94 -4.22
C GLY A 15 -2.49 4.99 -3.27
N GLN A 16 -2.03 4.80 -2.02
CA GLN A 16 -2.68 3.84 -1.11
C GLN A 16 -3.96 4.41 -0.48
N PRO A 17 -5.10 3.70 -0.59
CA PRO A 17 -6.37 4.14 0.00
C PRO A 17 -6.31 4.37 1.51
N SER A 18 -5.49 3.58 2.23
CA SER A 18 -5.31 3.71 3.68
C SER A 18 -4.68 5.04 4.10
N TYR A 19 -3.74 5.57 3.31
CA TYR A 19 -3.16 6.89 3.55
C TYR A 19 -4.13 8.01 3.13
N MET A 20 -4.82 7.85 2.01
CA MET A 20 -5.81 8.83 1.54
C MET A 20 -6.95 9.00 2.53
N ALA A 21 -7.51 7.91 3.05
CA ALA A 21 -8.58 7.97 4.05
C ALA A 21 -8.14 8.75 5.31
N ARG A 22 -6.90 8.58 5.75
CA ARG A 22 -6.34 9.35 6.87
C ARG A 22 -6.14 10.82 6.54
N GLN A 23 -5.72 11.15 5.32
CA GLN A 23 -5.56 12.54 4.88
C GLN A 23 -6.89 13.27 4.75
N MET A 24 -8.00 12.57 4.51
CA MET A 24 -9.35 13.15 4.50
C MET A 24 -9.90 13.44 5.92
N ALA A 25 -9.30 12.89 6.97
CA ALA A 25 -9.73 13.06 8.35
C ALA A 25 -9.18 14.31 9.04
N PHE A 26 -8.31 15.10 8.39
CA PHE A 26 -7.75 16.31 8.96
C PHE A 26 -8.80 17.45 9.06
N ARG A 27 -8.75 18.17 10.16
CA ARG A 27 -9.66 19.29 10.42
C ARG A 27 -9.44 20.47 9.46
N ASP A 28 -8.20 20.79 9.16
CA ASP A 28 -7.81 21.93 8.34
C ASP A 28 -6.43 21.71 7.68
N THR A 29 -6.13 22.52 6.67
CA THR A 29 -4.88 22.45 5.90
C THR A 29 -3.63 22.75 6.74
N ALA A 30 -3.76 23.59 7.78
CA ALA A 30 -2.64 23.92 8.66
C ALA A 30 -2.25 22.70 9.50
N THR A 31 -3.23 21.98 10.06
CA THR A 31 -3.03 20.72 10.78
C THR A 31 -2.39 19.67 9.88
N LEU A 32 -2.86 19.54 8.63
CA LEU A 32 -2.25 18.63 7.66
C LEU A 32 -0.77 18.96 7.41
N ARG A 33 -0.44 20.24 7.19
CA ARG A 33 0.94 20.69 6.96
C ARG A 33 1.86 20.39 8.14
N HIS A 34 1.43 20.69 9.37
CA HIS A 34 2.20 20.37 10.57
C HIS A 34 2.39 18.87 10.73
N SER A 35 1.35 18.07 10.48
CA SER A 35 1.40 16.62 10.54
C SER A 35 2.44 16.05 9.55
N ILE A 36 2.51 16.57 8.33
CA ILE A 36 3.53 16.15 7.34
C ILE A 36 4.95 16.44 7.89
N ILE A 37 5.19 17.60 8.46
CA ILE A 37 6.50 17.95 9.03
C ILE A 37 6.87 16.99 10.17
N PHE A 38 5.93 16.73 11.11
CA PHE A 38 6.16 15.78 12.20
C PHE A 38 6.45 14.37 11.69
N VAL A 39 5.73 13.90 10.68
CA VAL A 39 5.95 12.58 10.06
C VAL A 39 7.32 12.52 9.38
N MET A 40 7.76 13.58 8.70
CA MET A 40 9.10 13.64 8.09
C MET A 40 10.21 13.53 9.15
N VAL A 41 10.11 14.29 10.24
CA VAL A 41 11.08 14.23 11.35
C VAL A 41 11.06 12.83 11.98
N TYR A 42 9.89 12.29 12.26
CA TYR A 42 9.71 10.97 12.84
C TYR A 42 10.32 9.86 11.96
N PHE A 43 10.07 9.87 10.66
CA PHE A 43 10.67 8.92 9.74
C PHE A 43 12.19 9.04 9.68
N THR A 44 12.74 10.25 9.69
CA THR A 44 14.20 10.44 9.73
C THR A 44 14.81 9.82 10.99
N LEU A 45 14.17 10.04 12.14
CA LEU A 45 14.62 9.47 13.42
C LEU A 45 14.54 7.93 13.47
N ILE A 46 13.66 7.31 12.70
CA ILE A 46 13.55 5.85 12.64
C ILE A 46 14.43 5.25 11.55
N TYR A 47 14.32 5.74 10.32
CA TYR A 47 15.01 5.11 9.19
C TYR A 47 16.52 5.31 9.22
N PHE A 48 17.01 6.44 9.71
CA PHE A 48 18.45 6.68 9.77
C PHE A 48 19.17 5.67 10.71
N PRO A 49 18.73 5.44 11.96
CA PRO A 49 19.30 4.37 12.78
C PRO A 49 19.11 2.97 12.19
N LEU A 50 17.99 2.67 11.53
CA LEU A 50 17.77 1.38 10.88
C LEU A 50 18.83 1.11 9.79
N ILE A 51 19.17 2.12 8.97
CA ILE A 51 20.23 1.98 7.96
C ILE A 51 21.57 1.64 8.64
N ILE A 52 21.88 2.28 9.77
CA ILE A 52 23.09 1.98 10.53
C ILE A 52 23.07 0.55 11.05
N ILE A 53 21.94 0.10 11.62
CA ILE A 53 21.78 -1.26 12.14
C ILE A 53 21.97 -2.30 11.02
N PHE A 54 21.34 -2.12 9.88
CA PHE A 54 21.44 -3.06 8.76
C PHE A 54 22.83 -3.08 8.13
N THR A 55 23.49 -1.93 8.00
CA THR A 55 24.88 -1.88 7.49
C THR A 55 25.88 -2.50 8.46
N ALA A 56 25.71 -2.25 9.76
CA ALA A 56 26.51 -2.89 10.80
C ALA A 56 26.24 -4.41 10.86
N GLY A 57 25.00 -4.83 10.68
CA GLY A 57 24.62 -6.24 10.67
C GLY A 57 25.39 -7.06 9.63
N ARG A 58 25.65 -6.50 8.45
CA ARG A 58 26.47 -7.18 7.40
C ARG A 58 27.91 -7.45 7.85
N VAL A 59 28.45 -6.63 8.74
CA VAL A 59 29.82 -6.79 9.26
C VAL A 59 29.84 -7.68 10.51
N LEU A 60 28.87 -7.49 11.41
CA LEU A 60 28.82 -8.18 12.70
C LEU A 60 28.26 -9.61 12.62
N LEU A 61 27.40 -9.86 11.62
CA LEU A 61 26.71 -11.13 11.40
C LEU A 61 26.95 -11.61 9.96
N PRO A 62 28.18 -11.99 9.58
CA PRO A 62 28.47 -12.45 8.24
C PRO A 62 27.74 -13.77 7.95
N GLY A 63 27.18 -13.92 6.74
CA GLY A 63 26.44 -15.12 6.31
C GLY A 63 24.92 -15.00 6.46
N TRP A 64 24.40 -13.97 7.06
CA TRP A 64 22.96 -13.72 7.16
C TRP A 64 22.34 -13.06 5.92
N GLU A 65 23.14 -12.81 4.88
CA GLU A 65 22.65 -12.24 3.61
C GLU A 65 21.60 -13.12 2.93
N ILE A 66 21.65 -14.45 3.18
CA ILE A 66 20.67 -15.41 2.65
C ILE A 66 19.32 -15.32 3.39
N ALA A 67 19.32 -14.88 4.65
CA ALA A 67 18.12 -14.76 5.48
C ALA A 67 17.96 -13.32 5.99
N SER A 68 17.95 -12.35 5.08
CA SER A 68 17.94 -10.91 5.36
C SER A 68 16.81 -10.47 6.29
N ASP A 69 15.66 -11.12 6.23
CA ASP A 69 14.50 -10.82 7.09
C ASP A 69 14.74 -11.13 8.57
N ARG A 70 15.76 -11.92 8.90
CA ARG A 70 16.16 -12.25 10.28
C ARG A 70 17.22 -11.32 10.88
N ILE A 71 17.82 -10.45 10.08
CA ILE A 71 18.94 -9.59 10.54
C ILE A 71 18.53 -8.74 11.74
N MET A 72 17.32 -8.17 11.74
CA MET A 72 16.86 -7.31 12.85
C MET A 72 16.71 -8.06 14.18
N PRO A 73 16.00 -9.19 14.26
CA PRO A 73 15.95 -10.01 15.49
C PRO A 73 17.32 -10.52 15.95
N GLU A 74 18.18 -10.96 15.01
CA GLU A 74 19.51 -11.47 15.34
C GLU A 74 20.44 -10.37 15.86
N MET A 75 20.40 -9.18 15.28
CA MET A 75 21.12 -8.01 15.79
C MET A 75 20.64 -7.64 17.19
N ALA A 76 19.33 -7.69 17.44
CA ALA A 76 18.80 -7.42 18.78
C ALA A 76 19.32 -8.41 19.81
N THR A 77 19.32 -9.71 19.50
CA THR A 77 19.85 -10.76 20.40
C THR A 77 21.36 -10.65 20.57
N PHE A 78 22.12 -10.42 19.51
CA PHE A 78 23.56 -10.26 19.54
C PHE A 78 24.01 -9.09 20.43
N LEU A 79 23.43 -7.91 20.20
CA LEU A 79 23.81 -6.70 20.94
C LEU A 79 23.41 -6.75 22.40
N THR A 80 22.21 -7.25 22.70
CA THR A 80 21.74 -7.31 24.10
C THR A 80 22.45 -8.39 24.90
N SER A 81 22.80 -9.53 24.28
CA SER A 81 23.61 -10.56 24.89
C SER A 81 25.03 -10.06 25.17
N SER A 82 25.64 -9.37 24.20
CA SER A 82 26.97 -8.76 24.38
C SER A 82 26.99 -7.67 25.44
N ALA A 83 25.88 -6.96 25.64
CA ALA A 83 25.73 -5.95 26.71
C ALA A 83 25.32 -6.53 28.06
N GLY A 84 25.15 -7.85 28.20
CA GLY A 84 24.76 -8.50 29.46
C GLY A 84 23.28 -8.32 29.86
N VAL A 85 22.42 -7.90 28.92
CA VAL A 85 20.99 -7.65 29.14
C VAL A 85 20.12 -8.40 28.13
N PRO A 86 20.21 -9.74 28.01
CA PRO A 86 19.57 -10.53 26.96
C PRO A 86 18.02 -10.43 26.94
N TRP A 87 17.42 -10.15 28.10
CA TRP A 87 15.96 -9.95 28.19
C TRP A 87 15.44 -8.77 27.35
N LEU A 88 16.30 -7.77 27.10
CA LEU A 88 15.95 -6.59 26.30
C LEU A 88 15.74 -6.94 24.80
N ALA A 89 16.30 -8.06 24.32
CA ALA A 89 16.10 -8.51 22.96
C ALA A 89 14.60 -8.67 22.63
N GLY A 90 13.83 -9.27 23.53
CA GLY A 90 12.40 -9.44 23.37
C GLY A 90 11.65 -8.11 23.20
N LEU A 91 12.02 -7.10 23.98
CA LEU A 91 11.42 -5.76 23.88
C LEU A 91 11.78 -5.08 22.55
N LEU A 92 13.03 -5.20 22.10
CA LEU A 92 13.47 -4.63 20.82
C LEU A 92 12.79 -5.31 19.62
N VAL A 93 12.53 -6.62 19.68
CA VAL A 93 11.80 -7.35 18.63
C VAL A 93 10.29 -7.07 18.68
N ALA A 94 9.74 -6.80 19.86
CA ALA A 94 8.32 -6.48 20.01
C ALA A 94 7.93 -5.17 19.30
N ALA A 95 8.83 -4.19 19.21
CA ALA A 95 8.54 -2.90 18.57
C ALA A 95 8.22 -3.00 17.07
N PRO A 96 9.05 -3.64 16.20
CA PRO A 96 8.68 -3.87 14.81
C PRO A 96 7.45 -4.77 14.66
N PHE A 97 7.24 -5.75 15.55
CA PHE A 97 6.05 -6.57 15.56
C PHE A 97 4.78 -5.74 15.80
N ALA A 98 4.80 -4.81 16.75
CA ALA A 98 3.70 -3.88 17.01
C ALA A 98 3.43 -2.96 15.80
N ALA A 99 4.49 -2.52 15.09
CA ALA A 99 4.35 -1.73 13.87
C ALA A 99 3.65 -2.50 12.74
N VAL A 100 3.99 -3.78 12.56
CA VAL A 100 3.31 -4.66 11.60
C VAL A 100 1.83 -4.84 11.97
N MET A 101 1.52 -5.09 13.24
CA MET A 101 0.14 -5.24 13.74
C MET A 101 -0.71 -4.01 13.41
N SER A 102 -0.19 -2.80 13.59
CA SER A 102 -0.93 -1.58 13.28
C SER A 102 -1.26 -1.43 11.78
N SER A 103 -0.39 -1.94 10.90
CA SER A 103 -0.63 -1.97 9.47
C SER A 103 -1.71 -2.99 9.10
N VAL A 104 -1.65 -4.19 9.67
CA VAL A 104 -2.66 -5.24 9.50
C VAL A 104 -4.04 -4.74 9.90
N ASP A 105 -4.16 -4.11 11.07
CA ASP A 105 -5.42 -3.53 11.54
C ASP A 105 -5.99 -2.50 10.57
N SER A 106 -5.14 -1.63 10.02
CA SER A 106 -5.53 -0.61 9.06
C SER A 106 -6.09 -1.21 7.76
N PHE A 107 -5.45 -2.25 7.23
CA PHE A 107 -5.93 -2.94 6.02
C PHE A 107 -7.20 -3.75 6.28
N LEU A 108 -7.29 -4.48 7.39
CA LEU A 108 -8.48 -5.22 7.76
C LEU A 108 -9.69 -4.31 7.96
N LEU A 109 -9.49 -3.16 8.63
CA LEU A 109 -10.54 -2.17 8.81
C LEU A 109 -11.01 -1.58 7.46
N LEU A 110 -10.08 -1.28 6.55
CA LEU A 110 -10.40 -0.75 5.23
C LEU A 110 -11.24 -1.75 4.42
N VAL A 111 -10.79 -3.01 4.32
CA VAL A 111 -11.50 -4.07 3.59
C VAL A 111 -12.86 -4.34 4.23
N SER A 112 -12.90 -4.46 5.55
CA SER A 112 -14.15 -4.70 6.28
C SER A 112 -15.16 -3.56 6.09
N SER A 113 -14.72 -2.31 6.15
CA SER A 113 -15.60 -1.15 5.94
C SER A 113 -16.12 -1.07 4.51
N SER A 114 -15.29 -1.37 3.51
CA SER A 114 -15.72 -1.42 2.11
C SER A 114 -16.75 -2.53 1.87
N VAL A 115 -16.54 -3.72 2.42
CA VAL A 115 -17.52 -4.82 2.29
C VAL A 115 -18.85 -4.44 2.96
N VAL A 116 -18.81 -3.86 4.15
CA VAL A 116 -20.02 -3.52 4.91
C VAL A 116 -20.75 -2.34 4.27
N ARG A 117 -20.05 -1.24 3.98
CA ARG A 117 -20.69 -0.02 3.52
C ARG A 117 -20.91 0.01 2.02
N ASP A 118 -19.87 -0.29 1.23
CA ASP A 118 -19.94 -0.10 -0.21
C ASP A 118 -20.63 -1.29 -0.90
N VAL A 119 -20.41 -2.51 -0.42
CA VAL A 119 -21.03 -3.69 -1.02
C VAL A 119 -22.36 -4.01 -0.36
N TYR A 120 -22.41 -4.24 0.95
CA TYR A 120 -23.62 -4.72 1.60
C TYR A 120 -24.67 -3.62 1.75
N GLN A 121 -24.33 -2.49 2.38
CA GLN A 121 -25.31 -1.43 2.67
C GLN A 121 -25.79 -0.72 1.42
N GLN A 122 -24.90 -0.41 0.45
CA GLN A 122 -25.34 0.31 -0.76
C GLN A 122 -26.05 -0.58 -1.77
N ASN A 123 -25.67 -1.87 -1.91
CA ASN A 123 -26.16 -2.71 -3.00
C ASN A 123 -27.12 -3.82 -2.56
N ILE A 124 -27.09 -4.25 -1.29
CA ILE A 124 -27.87 -5.41 -0.83
C ILE A 124 -28.97 -4.99 0.13
N ASN A 125 -28.64 -4.26 1.19
CA ASN A 125 -29.62 -3.83 2.20
C ASN A 125 -29.31 -2.44 2.73
N PRO A 126 -29.89 -1.38 2.12
CA PRO A 126 -29.70 0.03 2.55
C PRO A 126 -30.15 0.32 3.98
N ASP A 127 -31.16 -0.39 4.45
CA ASP A 127 -31.77 -0.20 5.78
C ASP A 127 -31.22 -1.17 6.84
N ALA A 128 -30.03 -1.73 6.60
CA ALA A 128 -29.40 -2.68 7.51
C ALA A 128 -29.17 -2.07 8.91
N ASP A 129 -29.56 -2.81 9.94
CA ASP A 129 -29.35 -2.43 11.32
C ASP A 129 -27.87 -2.50 11.72
N GLU A 130 -27.48 -1.72 12.73
CA GLU A 130 -26.10 -1.63 13.19
C GLU A 130 -25.53 -2.97 13.66
N ARG A 131 -26.36 -3.84 14.23
CA ARG A 131 -25.95 -5.18 14.68
C ARG A 131 -25.54 -6.07 13.50
N THR A 132 -26.31 -6.02 12.42
CA THR A 132 -26.01 -6.77 11.20
C THR A 132 -24.75 -6.26 10.55
N MET A 133 -24.56 -4.94 10.45
CA MET A 133 -23.33 -4.34 9.92
C MET A 133 -22.09 -4.75 10.74
N LYS A 134 -22.18 -4.75 12.08
CA LYS A 134 -21.10 -5.24 12.96
C LYS A 134 -20.78 -6.72 12.75
N LYS A 135 -21.79 -7.57 12.63
CA LYS A 135 -21.57 -9.01 12.37
C LYS A 135 -20.86 -9.26 11.03
N ILE A 136 -21.26 -8.55 9.97
CA ILE A 136 -20.63 -8.66 8.66
C ILE A 136 -19.18 -8.14 8.74
N SER A 137 -18.94 -7.03 9.44
CA SER A 137 -17.60 -6.51 9.66
C SER A 137 -16.69 -7.53 10.35
N TYR A 138 -17.12 -8.10 11.46
CA TYR A 138 -16.34 -9.13 12.15
C TYR A 138 -16.14 -10.38 11.29
N GLY A 139 -17.18 -10.85 10.61
CA GLY A 139 -17.10 -11.97 9.69
C GLY A 139 -16.09 -11.73 8.57
N THR A 140 -16.12 -10.56 7.94
CA THR A 140 -15.17 -10.16 6.91
C THR A 140 -13.74 -10.12 7.45
N THR A 141 -13.54 -9.52 8.63
CA THR A 141 -12.21 -9.45 9.26
C THR A 141 -11.64 -10.86 9.51
N VAL A 142 -12.45 -11.76 10.07
CA VAL A 142 -12.03 -13.14 10.34
C VAL A 142 -11.73 -13.90 9.04
N VAL A 143 -12.58 -13.79 8.03
CA VAL A 143 -12.39 -14.48 6.74
C VAL A 143 -11.14 -13.98 6.04
N VAL A 144 -10.97 -12.65 5.93
CA VAL A 144 -9.80 -12.08 5.27
C VAL A 144 -8.52 -12.42 6.04
N GLY A 145 -8.53 -12.32 7.38
CA GLY A 145 -7.39 -12.70 8.20
C GLY A 145 -7.03 -14.19 8.07
N ALA A 146 -8.02 -15.07 8.05
CA ALA A 146 -7.81 -16.50 7.85
C ALA A 146 -7.25 -16.80 6.44
N LEU A 147 -7.79 -16.18 5.40
CA LEU A 147 -7.27 -16.33 4.03
C LEU A 147 -5.81 -15.83 3.92
N ALA A 148 -5.49 -14.71 4.55
CA ALA A 148 -4.12 -14.20 4.58
C ALA A 148 -3.18 -15.17 5.31
N MET A 149 -3.62 -15.73 6.45
CA MET A 149 -2.84 -16.73 7.19
C MET A 149 -2.63 -18.01 6.38
N LEU A 150 -3.67 -18.51 5.69
CA LEU A 150 -3.55 -19.68 4.83
C LEU A 150 -2.61 -19.42 3.63
N ALA A 151 -2.69 -18.25 3.03
CA ALA A 151 -1.78 -17.87 1.94
C ALA A 151 -0.30 -17.82 2.39
N MET A 152 -0.05 -17.56 3.67
CA MET A 152 1.29 -17.49 4.26
C MET A 152 1.82 -18.81 4.83
N LEU A 153 1.12 -19.94 4.66
CA LEU A 153 1.66 -21.27 5.02
C LEU A 153 2.91 -21.62 4.22
N ASN A 154 3.01 -21.11 2.99
CA ASN A 154 4.21 -21.18 2.15
C ASN A 154 4.65 -19.78 1.79
N PRO A 155 5.37 -19.07 2.68
CA PRO A 155 5.80 -17.70 2.43
C PRO A 155 6.83 -17.66 1.28
N PRO A 156 6.89 -16.56 0.51
CA PRO A 156 7.95 -16.37 -0.46
C PRO A 156 9.30 -16.23 0.23
N ASP A 157 10.38 -16.49 -0.51
CA ASP A 157 11.76 -16.42 -0.02
C ASP A 157 12.14 -15.04 0.53
N PHE A 158 11.50 -13.99 0.02
CA PHE A 158 11.78 -12.62 0.39
C PHE A 158 10.47 -11.82 0.62
N LEU A 159 10.25 -11.39 1.84
CA LEU A 159 9.03 -10.68 2.26
C LEU A 159 8.83 -9.36 1.50
N GLN A 160 9.92 -8.68 1.14
CA GLN A 160 9.89 -7.43 0.41
C GLN A 160 9.13 -7.52 -0.92
N ASP A 161 9.20 -8.66 -1.63
CA ASP A 161 8.51 -8.86 -2.91
C ASP A 161 6.98 -8.81 -2.73
N LEU A 162 6.46 -9.35 -1.62
CA LEU A 162 5.05 -9.25 -1.27
C LEU A 162 4.62 -7.82 -0.93
N ILE A 163 5.46 -7.12 -0.16
CA ILE A 163 5.18 -5.72 0.23
C ILE A 163 5.14 -4.84 -1.02
N VAL A 164 6.12 -5.01 -1.91
CA VAL A 164 6.22 -4.25 -3.17
C VAL A 164 5.06 -4.59 -4.11
N PHE A 165 4.67 -5.87 -4.21
CA PHE A 165 3.51 -6.28 -4.99
C PHE A 165 2.22 -5.66 -4.46
N GLY A 166 1.94 -5.79 -3.17
CA GLY A 166 0.72 -5.27 -2.55
C GLY A 166 0.64 -3.73 -2.60
N SER A 167 1.71 -3.07 -2.16
CA SER A 167 1.78 -1.59 -2.18
C SER A 167 1.78 -1.03 -3.59
N GLY A 168 2.51 -1.69 -4.50
CA GLY A 168 2.59 -1.30 -5.90
C GLY A 168 1.27 -1.51 -6.64
N GLY A 169 0.58 -2.62 -6.38
CA GLY A 169 -0.72 -2.90 -6.97
C GLY A 169 -1.77 -1.87 -6.56
N LEU A 170 -1.85 -1.56 -5.26
CA LEU A 170 -2.72 -0.49 -4.76
C LEU A 170 -2.32 0.88 -5.31
N GLY A 171 -1.03 1.22 -5.25
CA GLY A 171 -0.53 2.49 -5.79
C GLY A 171 -0.82 2.65 -7.27
N ALA A 172 -0.57 1.63 -8.08
CA ALA A 172 -0.84 1.64 -9.52
C ALA A 172 -2.34 1.73 -9.85
N SER A 173 -3.20 1.13 -9.01
CA SER A 173 -4.64 1.19 -9.19
C SER A 173 -5.22 2.57 -8.86
N PHE A 174 -4.75 3.24 -7.82
CA PHE A 174 -5.41 4.43 -7.29
C PHE A 174 -4.67 5.74 -7.57
N LEU A 175 -3.35 5.73 -7.76
CA LEU A 175 -2.55 6.95 -7.92
C LEU A 175 -3.08 7.87 -9.04
N MET A 176 -3.14 7.37 -10.27
CA MET A 176 -3.54 8.19 -11.40
C MET A 176 -5.03 8.53 -11.42
N PRO A 177 -5.96 7.61 -11.10
CA PRO A 177 -7.36 7.96 -10.89
C PRO A 177 -7.56 9.10 -9.90
N VAL A 178 -6.86 9.09 -8.76
CA VAL A 178 -6.97 10.16 -7.75
C VAL A 178 -6.39 11.47 -8.26
N ILE A 179 -5.18 11.46 -8.84
CA ILE A 179 -4.57 12.68 -9.42
C ILE A 179 -5.51 13.30 -10.46
N PHE A 180 -6.02 12.50 -11.38
CA PHE A 180 -6.93 13.03 -12.40
C PHE A 180 -8.27 13.49 -11.82
N THR A 181 -8.79 12.82 -10.79
CA THR A 181 -10.02 13.28 -10.12
C THR A 181 -9.83 14.64 -9.46
N LEU A 182 -8.65 14.92 -8.93
CA LEU A 182 -8.36 16.20 -8.25
C LEU A 182 -8.06 17.35 -9.23
N TYR A 183 -7.46 17.05 -10.38
CA TYR A 183 -6.93 18.08 -11.29
C TYR A 183 -7.60 18.11 -12.67
N TRP A 184 -8.44 17.14 -13.03
CA TRP A 184 -9.14 17.10 -14.32
C TRP A 184 -10.65 17.14 -14.15
N PRO A 185 -11.28 18.34 -14.24
CA PRO A 185 -12.70 18.54 -13.94
C PRO A 185 -13.68 17.69 -14.78
N ARG A 186 -13.26 17.30 -15.99
CA ARG A 186 -14.08 16.51 -16.92
C ARG A 186 -13.79 15.01 -16.88
N LEU A 187 -13.15 14.53 -15.83
CA LEU A 187 -12.89 13.11 -15.68
C LEU A 187 -14.18 12.32 -15.46
N THR A 188 -14.33 11.21 -16.17
CA THR A 188 -15.52 10.37 -16.08
C THR A 188 -15.30 9.17 -15.15
N ALA A 189 -16.36 8.71 -14.46
CA ALA A 189 -16.29 7.53 -13.60
C ALA A 189 -15.82 6.28 -14.35
N ARG A 190 -16.21 6.13 -15.62
CA ARG A 190 -15.76 5.00 -16.46
C ARG A 190 -14.25 5.02 -16.68
N ALA A 191 -13.67 6.19 -16.94
CA ALA A 191 -12.22 6.34 -17.11
C ALA A 191 -11.48 6.03 -15.81
N CYS A 192 -11.99 6.48 -14.65
CA CYS A 192 -11.43 6.14 -13.35
C CYS A 192 -11.39 4.63 -13.11
N VAL A 193 -12.53 3.95 -13.26
CA VAL A 193 -12.62 2.50 -13.03
C VAL A 193 -11.71 1.73 -13.98
N ALA A 194 -11.67 2.12 -15.25
CA ALA A 194 -10.79 1.49 -16.23
C ALA A 194 -9.31 1.71 -15.89
N GLY A 195 -8.93 2.89 -15.40
CA GLY A 195 -7.60 3.19 -14.92
C GLY A 195 -7.20 2.34 -13.71
N MET A 196 -8.11 2.19 -12.74
CA MET A 196 -7.90 1.33 -11.57
C MET A 196 -7.66 -0.12 -11.98
N LEU A 197 -8.51 -0.67 -12.84
CA LEU A 197 -8.42 -2.05 -13.29
C LEU A 197 -7.17 -2.29 -14.15
N SER A 198 -6.85 -1.38 -15.04
CA SER A 198 -5.67 -1.51 -15.91
C SER A 198 -4.36 -1.36 -15.12
N GLY A 199 -4.29 -0.43 -14.16
CA GLY A 199 -3.11 -0.25 -13.32
C GLY A 199 -2.81 -1.47 -12.45
N GLY A 200 -3.79 -1.89 -11.64
CA GLY A 200 -3.66 -3.10 -10.81
C GLY A 200 -3.51 -4.39 -11.63
N GLY A 201 -4.27 -4.50 -12.73
CA GLY A 201 -4.19 -5.63 -13.64
C GLY A 201 -2.81 -5.80 -14.28
N THR A 202 -2.20 -4.70 -14.75
CA THR A 202 -0.84 -4.73 -15.31
C THR A 202 0.18 -5.18 -14.25
N MET A 203 0.06 -4.69 -13.02
CA MET A 203 0.93 -5.13 -11.92
C MET A 203 0.79 -6.64 -11.70
N GLY A 204 -0.45 -7.15 -11.59
CA GLY A 204 -0.73 -8.56 -11.41
C GLY A 204 -0.19 -9.42 -12.56
N VAL A 205 -0.40 -9.00 -13.81
CA VAL A 205 0.08 -9.73 -15.00
C VAL A 205 1.61 -9.80 -15.03
N LEU A 206 2.32 -8.71 -14.74
CA LEU A 206 3.79 -8.71 -14.75
C LEU A 206 4.38 -9.58 -13.63
N TYR A 207 3.75 -9.63 -12.44
CA TYR A 207 4.16 -10.57 -11.39
C TYR A 207 3.83 -12.02 -11.74
N LEU A 208 2.69 -12.26 -12.40
CA LEU A 208 2.34 -13.58 -12.89
C LEU A 208 3.34 -14.09 -13.95
N ILE A 209 3.73 -13.22 -14.88
CA ILE A 209 4.80 -13.54 -15.85
C ILE A 209 6.11 -13.81 -15.10
N GLY A 210 6.47 -12.99 -14.11
CA GLY A 210 7.65 -13.20 -13.28
C GLY A 210 7.65 -14.58 -12.61
N TYR A 211 6.53 -15.00 -12.06
CA TYR A 211 6.35 -16.32 -11.47
C TYR A 211 6.60 -17.46 -12.48
N PHE A 212 6.04 -17.36 -13.69
CA PHE A 212 6.25 -18.39 -14.71
C PHE A 212 7.68 -18.40 -15.29
N VAL A 213 8.33 -17.24 -15.36
CA VAL A 213 9.71 -17.13 -15.92
C VAL A 213 10.76 -17.56 -14.90
N HIS A 214 10.59 -17.17 -13.64
CA HIS A 214 11.59 -17.39 -12.58
C HIS A 214 11.30 -18.61 -11.69
N GLY A 215 10.11 -19.22 -11.80
CA GLY A 215 9.69 -20.35 -10.98
C GLY A 215 9.43 -19.99 -9.51
N LYS A 216 9.44 -18.70 -9.15
CA LYS A 216 9.20 -18.19 -7.81
C LYS A 216 8.48 -16.84 -7.87
N PHE A 217 7.83 -16.47 -6.77
CA PHE A 217 7.16 -15.18 -6.67
C PHE A 217 8.17 -14.04 -6.76
N GLY A 218 7.95 -13.14 -7.71
CA GLY A 218 8.84 -12.00 -7.93
C GLY A 218 8.42 -11.18 -9.13
N GLU A 219 9.03 -10.02 -9.28
CA GLU A 219 8.75 -9.08 -10.36
C GLU A 219 9.32 -9.53 -11.72
N TYR A 220 8.60 -9.27 -12.80
CA TYR A 220 9.14 -9.31 -14.15
C TYR A 220 9.48 -7.89 -14.61
N ALA A 221 10.79 -7.58 -14.64
CA ALA A 221 11.29 -6.26 -15.04
C ALA A 221 11.28 -6.10 -16.56
N LEU A 222 10.14 -5.74 -17.13
CA LEU A 222 10.01 -5.49 -18.56
C LEU A 222 10.89 -4.30 -18.97
N LEU A 223 11.79 -4.51 -19.93
CA LEU A 223 12.81 -3.53 -20.38
C LEU A 223 13.69 -2.99 -19.24
N GLY A 224 13.91 -3.78 -18.20
CA GLY A 224 14.71 -3.37 -17.04
C GLY A 224 14.01 -2.37 -16.10
N LEU A 225 12.72 -2.09 -16.30
CA LEU A 225 11.92 -1.22 -15.44
C LEU A 225 11.02 -2.06 -14.53
N HIS A 226 10.84 -1.57 -13.30
CA HIS A 226 9.94 -2.18 -12.33
C HIS A 226 8.48 -2.19 -12.82
N PRO A 227 7.68 -3.25 -12.57
CA PRO A 227 6.27 -3.37 -12.98
C PRO A 227 5.40 -2.16 -12.67
N PHE A 228 5.63 -1.48 -11.55
CA PHE A 228 4.91 -0.29 -11.14
C PHE A 228 4.96 0.83 -12.18
N VAL A 229 6.11 1.05 -12.82
CA VAL A 229 6.28 2.11 -13.84
C VAL A 229 5.35 1.86 -15.02
N TRP A 230 5.31 0.62 -15.50
CA TRP A 230 4.42 0.21 -16.58
C TRP A 230 2.94 0.28 -16.18
N SER A 231 2.64 -0.13 -14.95
CA SER A 231 1.28 -0.10 -14.43
C SER A 231 0.72 1.32 -14.35
N VAL A 232 1.51 2.27 -13.87
CA VAL A 232 1.13 3.69 -13.81
C VAL A 232 1.01 4.28 -15.22
N ALA A 233 1.95 3.97 -16.13
CA ALA A 233 1.89 4.44 -17.51
C ALA A 233 0.64 3.92 -18.23
N ILE A 234 0.34 2.63 -18.12
CA ILE A 234 -0.85 2.01 -18.72
C ILE A 234 -2.14 2.57 -18.11
N SER A 235 -2.21 2.69 -16.77
CA SER A 235 -3.36 3.34 -16.10
C SER A 235 -3.60 4.74 -16.64
N THR A 236 -2.54 5.53 -16.77
CA THR A 236 -2.60 6.89 -17.33
C THR A 236 -3.15 6.92 -18.74
N LEU A 237 -2.59 6.09 -19.63
CA LEU A 237 -3.02 6.01 -21.02
C LEU A 237 -4.49 5.57 -21.15
N VAL A 238 -4.88 4.55 -20.39
CA VAL A 238 -6.26 4.04 -20.39
C VAL A 238 -7.24 5.10 -19.91
N ILE A 239 -6.90 5.84 -18.84
CA ILE A 239 -7.74 6.95 -18.37
C ILE A 239 -7.93 8.00 -19.48
N ILE A 240 -6.84 8.43 -20.11
CA ILE A 240 -6.89 9.47 -21.16
C ILE A 240 -7.75 8.99 -22.34
N VAL A 241 -7.50 7.78 -22.84
CA VAL A 241 -8.22 7.23 -24.02
C VAL A 241 -9.71 7.04 -23.73
N ILE A 242 -10.04 6.41 -22.60
CA ILE A 242 -11.44 6.14 -22.26
C ILE A 242 -12.18 7.45 -21.94
N ASN A 243 -11.52 8.41 -21.31
CA ASN A 243 -12.14 9.70 -21.02
C ASN A 243 -12.52 10.49 -22.28
N GLN A 244 -11.74 10.36 -23.36
CA GLN A 244 -12.06 10.98 -24.65
C GLN A 244 -13.29 10.36 -25.34
N THR A 245 -13.57 9.08 -25.07
CA THR A 245 -14.68 8.33 -25.69
C THR A 245 -15.93 8.27 -24.80
N ALA A 246 -15.82 8.67 -23.53
CA ALA A 246 -16.92 8.62 -22.58
C ALA A 246 -17.82 9.87 -22.68
N LYS A 247 -19.07 9.73 -22.24
CA LYS A 247 -19.97 10.88 -22.11
C LYS A 247 -19.39 11.85 -21.08
N PRO A 248 -19.44 13.17 -21.34
CA PRO A 248 -18.94 14.18 -20.40
C PRO A 248 -19.59 14.03 -19.03
N THR A 249 -18.83 14.38 -17.99
CA THR A 249 -19.34 14.48 -16.61
C THR A 249 -20.36 15.62 -16.53
N ASP A 250 -21.38 15.44 -15.69
CA ASP A 250 -22.44 16.43 -15.47
C ASP A 250 -21.83 17.77 -15.01
N GLU A 251 -22.22 18.86 -15.71
CA GLU A 251 -21.72 20.21 -15.40
C GLU A 251 -22.06 20.65 -13.97
N ALA A 252 -23.18 20.22 -13.42
CA ALA A 252 -23.56 20.51 -12.03
C ALA A 252 -22.57 19.89 -11.04
N LEU A 253 -22.04 18.70 -11.32
CA LEU A 253 -20.99 18.07 -10.49
C LEU A 253 -19.67 18.80 -10.64
N VAL A 254 -19.31 19.21 -11.86
CA VAL A 254 -18.08 19.97 -12.11
C VAL A 254 -18.12 21.29 -11.36
N GLU A 255 -19.23 22.04 -11.46
CA GLU A 255 -19.40 23.33 -10.74
C GLU A 255 -19.34 23.17 -9.22
N LYS A 256 -19.92 22.08 -8.69
CA LYS A 256 -19.92 21.79 -7.24
C LYS A 256 -18.52 21.61 -6.67
N TYR A 257 -17.62 20.92 -7.39
CA TYR A 257 -16.31 20.55 -6.87
C TYR A 257 -15.16 21.46 -7.36
N PHE A 258 -15.28 22.07 -8.50
CA PHE A 258 -14.23 22.90 -9.12
C PHE A 258 -14.61 24.39 -9.20
N GLY A 259 -15.85 24.75 -8.87
CA GLY A 259 -16.37 26.11 -9.07
C GLY A 259 -16.77 26.39 -10.51
N LYS A 260 -17.33 27.57 -10.76
CA LYS A 260 -17.64 28.00 -12.12
C LYS A 260 -16.36 28.13 -12.95
N PRO A 261 -16.31 27.57 -14.18
CA PRO A 261 -15.19 27.83 -15.06
C PRO A 261 -15.09 29.34 -15.31
N ALA A 262 -13.89 29.89 -15.15
CA ALA A 262 -13.58 31.28 -15.37
C ALA A 262 -13.69 31.64 -16.86
#